data_0eb5f9b0bcf87cdb721627e73deb85fc
#
_entry.id   0eb5f9b0bcf87cdb721627e73deb85fc
#
_cell.length_a   1.000
_cell.length_b   1.000
_cell.length_c   1.000
_cell.angle_alpha   90.00
_cell.angle_beta   90.00
_cell.angle_gamma   90.00
#
_symmetry.space_group_name_H-M   'P 1'
#
loop_
_entity.id
_entity.type
_entity.pdbx_description
1 polymer ?
#
loop_
_entity_poly.entity_id
_entity_poly.type
_entity_poly.pdbx_seq_one_letter_code
_entity_poly.pdbx_strand_id
1 'polypeptide(L)'
;VFPQIKAFGCCHEVFGTQKVLRDIVRLETGKTDIERDEILVDVVGINHFTWFTRASYQGMDLFPVYDRFIDQHFEEGYNDPDRNWMNGTFNCAHRVKFDLFKRYGAIAAAGDRHLAEFMPGDLYLKNPETVKAWKFALTPVSWRKERQADKNAQALRLASGEEELKLGDTGEEGLRLIKALCGAERFVTNVNIPNFAGQIPNFPKDAVVETNAVFSRDHIAPVYAGECPQEIAKLTMPHIRAHEMILDAALNCDFEEAYCAFMSDPLVRGRISFGEGEELLKDMIRNTAAYLPEGWKKYI
;
A
#
# COMPACT_ATOMS: atom_id res chain seq x y z
N VAL A 1 -7.19 14.98 13.91
CA VAL A 1 -8.47 14.81 14.66
C VAL A 1 -8.19 14.72 16.15
N PHE A 2 -7.23 13.90 16.58
CA PHE A 2 -6.88 13.70 17.99
C PHE A 2 -5.37 13.92 18.19
N PRO A 3 -4.88 15.18 18.17
CA PRO A 3 -3.44 15.49 18.19
C PRO A 3 -2.70 15.02 19.45
N GLN A 4 -3.43 14.73 20.54
CA GLN A 4 -2.87 14.17 21.77
C GLN A 4 -2.55 12.67 21.66
N ILE A 5 -3.09 11.95 20.66
CA ILE A 5 -2.82 10.54 20.44
C ILE A 5 -1.61 10.40 19.53
N LYS A 6 -0.55 9.74 20.02
CA LYS A 6 0.59 9.35 19.19
C LYS A 6 0.22 8.10 18.41
N ALA A 7 0.10 8.22 17.09
CA ALA A 7 -0.27 7.13 16.21
C ALA A 7 0.72 7.04 15.04
N PHE A 8 0.91 5.84 14.53
CA PHE A 8 1.59 5.56 13.27
C PHE A 8 0.88 4.39 12.57
N GLY A 9 0.99 4.34 11.25
CA GLY A 9 0.51 3.21 10.46
C GLY A 9 1.66 2.27 10.11
N CYS A 10 1.43 0.97 10.14
CA CYS A 10 2.36 -0.03 9.64
C CYS A 10 1.69 -0.84 8.54
N CYS A 11 2.42 -1.09 7.46
CA CYS A 11 1.94 -1.84 6.31
C CYS A 11 3.05 -2.76 5.78
N HIS A 12 2.68 -3.97 5.40
CA HIS A 12 3.62 -5.00 4.93
C HIS A 12 3.68 -5.12 3.39
N GLU A 13 2.97 -4.29 2.64
CA GLU A 13 2.97 -4.35 1.16
C GLU A 13 4.37 -4.18 0.56
N VAL A 14 5.19 -3.32 1.17
CA VAL A 14 6.60 -3.13 0.83
C VAL A 14 7.40 -4.44 0.90
N PHE A 15 7.10 -5.29 1.88
CA PHE A 15 7.80 -6.56 2.10
C PHE A 15 7.62 -7.55 0.94
N GLY A 16 6.47 -7.51 0.28
CA GLY A 16 6.24 -8.32 -0.92
C GLY A 16 7.25 -8.03 -2.01
N THR A 17 7.55 -6.75 -2.24
CA THR A 17 8.54 -6.33 -3.24
C THR A 17 9.97 -6.63 -2.79
N GLN A 18 10.30 -6.47 -1.50
CA GLN A 18 11.60 -6.91 -0.98
C GLN A 18 11.81 -8.43 -1.14
N LYS A 19 10.76 -9.25 -0.97
CA LYS A 19 10.84 -10.70 -1.22
C LYS A 19 11.12 -11.01 -2.70
N VAL A 20 10.51 -10.28 -3.63
CA VAL A 20 10.82 -10.41 -5.06
C VAL A 20 12.29 -10.06 -5.33
N LEU A 21 12.79 -8.96 -4.77
CA LEU A 21 14.20 -8.59 -4.91
C LEU A 21 15.13 -9.63 -4.29
N ARG A 22 14.80 -10.18 -3.12
CA ARG A 22 15.52 -11.29 -2.49
C ARG A 22 15.60 -12.51 -3.41
N ASP A 23 14.49 -12.88 -4.04
CA ASP A 23 14.45 -14.03 -4.93
C ASP A 23 15.28 -13.80 -6.19
N ILE A 24 15.27 -12.58 -6.73
CA ILE A 24 16.15 -12.15 -7.83
C ILE A 24 17.63 -12.26 -7.42
N VAL A 25 17.99 -11.81 -6.22
CA VAL A 25 19.37 -11.95 -5.70
C VAL A 25 19.76 -13.40 -5.53
N ARG A 26 18.85 -14.26 -5.07
CA ARG A 26 19.08 -15.72 -4.98
C ARG A 26 19.36 -16.32 -6.35
N LEU A 27 18.62 -15.93 -7.38
CA LEU A 27 18.84 -16.37 -8.75
C LEU A 27 20.18 -15.87 -9.30
N GLU A 28 20.53 -14.61 -9.06
CA GLU A 28 21.77 -13.99 -9.56
C GLU A 28 23.03 -14.57 -8.86
N THR A 29 22.94 -14.86 -7.57
CA THR A 29 24.12 -15.26 -6.77
C THR A 29 24.23 -16.75 -6.49
N GLY A 30 23.17 -17.51 -6.70
CA GLY A 30 23.07 -18.92 -6.32
C GLY A 30 22.94 -19.17 -4.81
N LYS A 31 22.87 -18.12 -3.96
CA LYS A 31 22.67 -18.24 -2.52
C LYS A 31 21.20 -18.53 -2.22
N THR A 32 20.91 -19.36 -1.21
CA THR A 32 19.54 -19.74 -0.82
C THR A 32 19.12 -19.20 0.55
N ASP A 33 20.07 -18.82 1.38
CA ASP A 33 19.91 -18.41 2.78
C ASP A 33 19.80 -16.90 2.99
N ILE A 34 19.27 -16.18 2.00
CA ILE A 34 19.07 -14.72 2.07
C ILE A 34 17.72 -14.44 2.71
N GLU A 35 17.71 -13.61 3.75
CA GLU A 35 16.50 -13.13 4.40
C GLU A 35 16.00 -11.81 3.76
N ARG A 36 14.70 -11.50 3.94
CA ARG A 36 14.09 -10.30 3.36
C ARG A 36 14.75 -9.01 3.86
N ASP A 37 15.07 -8.93 5.14
CA ASP A 37 15.64 -7.73 5.78
C ASP A 37 17.10 -7.47 5.44
N GLU A 38 17.77 -8.41 4.76
CA GLU A 38 19.07 -8.17 4.14
C GLU A 38 18.97 -7.34 2.83
N ILE A 39 17.77 -7.24 2.25
CA ILE A 39 17.51 -6.36 1.10
C ILE A 39 17.25 -4.95 1.62
N LEU A 40 18.25 -4.09 1.55
CA LEU A 40 18.16 -2.71 2.01
C LEU A 40 17.50 -1.84 0.96
N VAL A 41 16.48 -1.08 1.35
CA VAL A 41 15.70 -0.23 0.45
C VAL A 41 15.46 1.14 1.07
N ASP A 42 15.43 2.18 0.23
CA ASP A 42 14.93 3.50 0.61
C ASP A 42 13.50 3.63 0.08
N VAL A 43 12.56 3.84 1.00
CA VAL A 43 11.12 3.88 0.73
C VAL A 43 10.64 5.32 0.64
N VAL A 44 9.94 5.67 -0.44
CA VAL A 44 9.27 6.96 -0.61
C VAL A 44 7.84 6.77 -1.12
N GLY A 45 6.92 7.60 -0.68
CA GLY A 45 5.55 7.59 -1.18
C GLY A 45 4.50 7.72 -0.09
N ILE A 46 3.32 7.19 -0.35
CA ILE A 46 2.19 7.07 0.57
C ILE A 46 1.77 5.60 0.70
N ASN A 47 0.98 5.27 1.70
CA ASN A 47 0.55 3.89 1.95
C ASN A 47 -0.02 3.22 0.69
N HIS A 48 0.46 2.03 0.37
CA HIS A 48 0.15 1.23 -0.83
C HIS A 48 0.59 1.85 -2.18
N PHE A 49 1.12 3.06 -2.18
CA PHE A 49 1.73 3.68 -3.37
C PHE A 49 3.14 4.15 -3.06
N THR A 50 3.92 3.20 -2.58
CA THR A 50 5.33 3.35 -2.21
C THR A 50 6.25 2.93 -3.35
N TRP A 51 7.46 3.48 -3.32
CA TRP A 51 8.49 3.24 -4.32
C TRP A 51 9.84 3.08 -3.63
N PHE A 52 10.70 2.22 -4.18
CA PHE A 52 12.11 2.19 -3.81
C PHE A 52 12.89 3.09 -4.75
N THR A 53 13.60 4.05 -4.18
CA THR A 53 14.55 4.92 -4.89
C THR A 53 15.97 4.38 -4.81
N ARG A 54 16.22 3.44 -3.90
CA ARG A 54 17.43 2.64 -3.78
C ARG A 54 17.07 1.24 -3.31
N ALA A 55 17.74 0.24 -3.85
CA ALA A 55 17.68 -1.13 -3.39
C ALA A 55 19.07 -1.76 -3.49
N SER A 56 19.54 -2.45 -2.45
CA SER A 56 20.87 -3.05 -2.43
C SER A 56 20.94 -4.31 -1.56
N TYR A 57 21.87 -5.19 -1.91
CA TYR A 57 22.22 -6.37 -1.12
C TYR A 57 23.75 -6.47 -1.01
N GLN A 58 24.29 -6.41 0.20
CA GLN A 58 25.74 -6.49 0.47
C GLN A 58 26.59 -5.55 -0.40
N GLY A 59 26.09 -4.34 -0.69
CA GLY A 59 26.75 -3.35 -1.56
C GLY A 59 26.48 -3.50 -3.05
N MET A 60 25.81 -4.54 -3.48
CA MET A 60 25.33 -4.70 -4.87
C MET A 60 24.11 -3.80 -5.09
N ASP A 61 24.15 -2.95 -6.11
CA ASP A 61 22.98 -2.21 -6.58
C ASP A 61 22.02 -3.16 -7.30
N LEU A 62 20.76 -3.19 -6.83
CA LEU A 62 19.75 -4.09 -7.37
C LEU A 62 18.96 -3.50 -8.55
N PHE A 63 19.10 -2.22 -8.88
CA PHE A 63 18.38 -1.62 -10.01
C PHE A 63 18.79 -2.24 -11.35
N PRO A 64 20.08 -2.35 -11.69
CA PRO A 64 20.48 -3.01 -12.93
C PRO A 64 20.13 -4.51 -12.97
N VAL A 65 20.14 -5.17 -11.81
CA VAL A 65 19.79 -6.61 -11.70
C VAL A 65 18.28 -6.77 -11.94
N TYR A 66 17.46 -5.91 -11.33
CA TYR A 66 16.02 -5.88 -11.50
C TYR A 66 15.62 -5.55 -12.94
N ASP A 67 16.32 -4.62 -13.59
CA ASP A 67 16.07 -4.26 -14.98
C ASP A 67 16.28 -5.45 -15.93
N ARG A 68 17.41 -6.15 -15.80
CA ARG A 68 17.68 -7.38 -16.57
C ARG A 68 16.66 -8.48 -16.31
N PHE A 69 16.25 -8.64 -15.05
CA PHE A 69 15.23 -9.61 -14.69
C PHE A 69 13.87 -9.29 -15.34
N ILE A 70 13.48 -8.03 -15.35
CA ILE A 70 12.26 -7.58 -16.03
C ILE A 70 12.31 -7.89 -17.53
N ASP A 71 13.43 -7.62 -18.20
CA ASP A 71 13.57 -7.91 -19.65
C ASP A 71 13.29 -9.38 -19.98
N GLN A 72 13.62 -10.28 -19.08
CA GLN A 72 13.40 -11.72 -19.25
C GLN A 72 11.96 -12.16 -18.88
N HIS A 73 11.28 -11.40 -17.98
CA HIS A 73 10.02 -11.81 -17.39
C HIS A 73 8.84 -10.85 -17.67
N PHE A 74 9.01 -9.86 -18.53
CA PHE A 74 8.02 -8.80 -18.72
C PHE A 74 6.64 -9.33 -19.15
N GLU A 75 6.59 -10.25 -20.10
CA GLU A 75 5.32 -10.79 -20.64
C GLU A 75 4.70 -11.86 -19.72
N GLU A 76 5.51 -12.74 -19.15
CA GLU A 76 4.99 -13.82 -18.32
C GLU A 76 4.80 -13.38 -16.86
N GLY A 77 5.50 -12.33 -16.44
CA GLY A 77 5.58 -11.94 -15.04
C GLY A 77 6.46 -12.90 -14.24
N TYR A 78 6.49 -12.72 -12.93
CA TYR A 78 7.17 -13.60 -12.00
C TYR A 78 6.17 -14.14 -11.00
N ASN A 79 6.11 -15.47 -10.86
CA ASN A 79 5.35 -16.13 -9.82
C ASN A 79 6.34 -16.68 -8.78
N ASP A 80 6.11 -16.34 -7.52
CA ASP A 80 6.72 -17.05 -6.41
C ASP A 80 6.41 -18.56 -6.60
N PRO A 81 7.37 -19.48 -6.48
CA PRO A 81 7.15 -20.91 -6.65
C PRO A 81 5.96 -21.45 -5.85
N ASP A 82 5.71 -20.87 -4.68
CA ASP A 82 4.63 -21.26 -3.78
C ASP A 82 3.32 -20.47 -3.99
N ARG A 83 3.28 -19.47 -4.89
CA ARG A 83 2.16 -18.52 -5.02
C ARG A 83 1.85 -18.16 -6.47
N ASN A 84 1.11 -19.02 -7.15
CA ASN A 84 0.60 -18.69 -8.48
C ASN A 84 -0.48 -17.60 -8.36
N TRP A 85 -0.39 -16.56 -9.20
CA TRP A 85 -1.34 -15.45 -9.22
C TRP A 85 -2.80 -15.88 -9.47
N MET A 86 -3.01 -17.01 -10.16
CA MET A 86 -4.34 -17.58 -10.41
C MET A 86 -4.96 -18.24 -9.18
N ASN A 87 -4.16 -18.61 -8.19
CA ASN A 87 -4.60 -19.42 -7.06
C ASN A 87 -4.93 -18.63 -5.79
N GLY A 88 -4.92 -17.30 -5.85
CA GLY A 88 -5.17 -16.49 -4.66
C GLY A 88 -5.63 -15.09 -4.94
N THR A 89 -6.52 -14.61 -4.09
CA THR A 89 -7.15 -13.27 -4.17
C THR A 89 -6.14 -12.12 -4.05
N PHE A 90 -4.96 -12.37 -3.46
CA PHE A 90 -3.94 -11.36 -3.21
C PHE A 90 -2.68 -11.54 -4.06
N ASN A 91 -2.64 -12.57 -4.91
CA ASN A 91 -1.46 -12.87 -5.71
C ASN A 91 -1.45 -12.06 -7.01
N CYS A 92 -0.26 -11.78 -7.50
CA CYS A 92 -0.03 -11.16 -8.80
C CYS A 92 1.27 -11.69 -9.42
N ALA A 93 1.40 -11.53 -10.73
CA ALA A 93 2.63 -11.87 -11.46
C ALA A 93 3.61 -10.69 -11.59
N HIS A 94 3.44 -9.62 -10.82
CA HIS A 94 4.30 -8.43 -10.76
C HIS A 94 4.43 -7.63 -12.07
N ARG A 95 3.54 -7.85 -13.05
CA ARG A 95 3.63 -7.20 -14.36
C ARG A 95 3.36 -5.69 -14.32
N VAL A 96 2.43 -5.24 -13.47
CA VAL A 96 2.18 -3.80 -13.28
C VAL A 96 3.43 -3.14 -12.69
N LYS A 97 4.05 -3.75 -11.71
CA LYS A 97 5.30 -3.32 -11.08
C LYS A 97 6.45 -3.22 -12.10
N PHE A 98 6.56 -4.20 -13.00
CA PHE A 98 7.57 -4.22 -14.06
C PHE A 98 7.34 -3.09 -15.08
N ASP A 99 6.11 -2.87 -15.52
CA ASP A 99 5.76 -1.78 -16.43
C ASP A 99 6.04 -0.42 -15.82
N LEU A 100 5.69 -0.23 -14.54
CA LEU A 100 5.97 1.01 -13.82
C LEU A 100 7.47 1.28 -13.68
N PHE A 101 8.27 0.26 -13.42
CA PHE A 101 9.74 0.42 -13.37
C PHE A 101 10.30 0.88 -14.73
N LYS A 102 9.88 0.25 -15.83
CA LYS A 102 10.33 0.64 -17.18
C LYS A 102 9.93 2.07 -17.56
N ARG A 103 8.84 2.59 -16.98
CA ARG A 103 8.37 3.97 -17.25
C ARG A 103 8.97 5.02 -16.34
N TYR A 104 9.14 4.70 -15.07
CA TYR A 104 9.49 5.69 -14.03
C TYR A 104 10.89 5.51 -13.45
N GLY A 105 11.58 4.41 -13.73
CA GLY A 105 12.95 4.17 -13.28
C GLY A 105 13.10 3.95 -11.77
N ALA A 106 11.99 3.77 -11.05
CA ALA A 106 11.99 3.42 -9.64
C ALA A 106 11.14 2.16 -9.41
N ILE A 107 11.46 1.38 -8.39
CA ILE A 107 10.78 0.11 -8.13
C ILE A 107 9.50 0.37 -7.35
N ALA A 108 8.34 0.19 -7.98
CA ALA A 108 7.05 0.29 -7.31
C ALA A 108 6.93 -0.81 -6.25
N ALA A 109 6.60 -0.44 -5.01
CA ALA A 109 6.80 -1.26 -3.82
C ALA A 109 5.49 -1.64 -3.09
N ALA A 110 4.47 -2.00 -3.87
CA ALA A 110 3.24 -2.59 -3.36
C ALA A 110 2.76 -3.72 -4.28
N GLY A 111 1.71 -4.44 -3.93
CA GLY A 111 1.09 -5.42 -4.81
C GLY A 111 0.50 -4.78 -6.06
N ASP A 112 0.52 -5.47 -7.20
CA ASP A 112 0.07 -4.95 -8.49
C ASP A 112 -1.36 -4.40 -8.45
N ARG A 113 -2.25 -5.02 -7.67
CA ARG A 113 -3.61 -4.54 -7.46
C ARG A 113 -3.64 -3.12 -6.89
N HIS A 114 -2.86 -2.88 -5.83
CA HIS A 114 -2.80 -1.56 -5.20
C HIS A 114 -2.17 -0.54 -6.13
N LEU A 115 -1.05 -0.89 -6.80
CA LEU A 115 -0.45 -0.02 -7.79
C LEU A 115 -1.43 0.37 -8.89
N ALA A 116 -2.24 -0.58 -9.37
CA ALA A 116 -3.26 -0.34 -10.37
C ALA A 116 -4.37 0.62 -9.89
N GLU A 117 -4.74 0.56 -8.58
CA GLU A 117 -5.75 1.42 -7.96
C GLU A 117 -5.32 2.90 -7.88
N PHE A 118 -4.01 3.18 -7.81
CA PHE A 118 -3.47 4.54 -7.77
C PHE A 118 -3.20 5.14 -9.16
N MET A 119 -3.23 4.33 -10.20
CA MET A 119 -3.00 4.79 -11.57
C MET A 119 -4.34 5.13 -12.27
N PRO A 120 -4.33 5.95 -13.34
CA PRO A 120 -5.52 6.17 -14.14
C PRO A 120 -6.19 4.85 -14.53
N GLY A 121 -7.50 4.76 -14.30
CA GLY A 121 -8.23 3.50 -14.37
C GLY A 121 -8.19 2.77 -15.72
N ASP A 122 -7.92 3.49 -16.81
CA ASP A 122 -7.83 2.89 -18.15
C ASP A 122 -6.50 2.16 -18.41
N LEU A 123 -5.50 2.33 -17.57
CA LEU A 123 -4.20 1.67 -17.75
C LEU A 123 -4.26 0.18 -17.37
N TYR A 124 -4.72 -0.12 -16.17
CA TYR A 124 -4.67 -1.48 -15.61
C TYR A 124 -6.05 -2.02 -15.18
N LEU A 125 -7.04 -1.12 -14.97
CA LEU A 125 -8.38 -1.46 -14.46
C LEU A 125 -9.50 -1.14 -15.43
N LYS A 126 -9.23 -1.09 -16.74
CA LYS A 126 -10.21 -0.76 -17.76
C LYS A 126 -11.42 -1.71 -17.76
N ASN A 127 -11.14 -3.00 -17.69
CA ASN A 127 -12.13 -4.07 -17.68
C ASN A 127 -11.51 -5.37 -17.11
N PRO A 128 -12.30 -6.42 -16.86
CA PRO A 128 -11.80 -7.70 -16.35
C PRO A 128 -10.71 -8.35 -17.22
N GLU A 129 -10.80 -8.20 -18.54
CA GLU A 129 -9.84 -8.74 -19.50
C GLU A 129 -8.47 -8.06 -19.33
N THR A 130 -8.45 -6.74 -19.11
CA THR A 130 -7.25 -5.98 -18.81
C THR A 130 -6.60 -6.46 -17.52
N VAL A 131 -7.37 -6.62 -16.44
CA VAL A 131 -6.88 -7.14 -15.15
C VAL A 131 -6.25 -8.52 -15.34
N LYS A 132 -6.93 -9.42 -16.07
CA LYS A 132 -6.43 -10.75 -16.38
C LYS A 132 -5.16 -10.72 -17.24
N ALA A 133 -5.08 -9.83 -18.22
CA ALA A 133 -3.90 -9.65 -19.07
C ALA A 133 -2.68 -9.17 -18.26
N TRP A 134 -2.89 -8.32 -17.25
CA TRP A 134 -1.85 -7.85 -16.33
C TRP A 134 -1.54 -8.85 -15.20
N LYS A 135 -2.24 -10.00 -15.17
CA LYS A 135 -2.00 -11.13 -14.27
C LYS A 135 -2.00 -10.75 -12.79
N PHE A 136 -3.06 -10.06 -12.35
CA PHE A 136 -3.34 -9.86 -10.93
C PHE A 136 -4.81 -10.10 -10.63
N ALA A 137 -5.15 -10.31 -9.36
CA ALA A 137 -6.51 -10.56 -8.91
C ALA A 137 -7.06 -9.38 -8.10
N LEU A 138 -8.35 -9.11 -8.27
CA LEU A 138 -9.11 -8.20 -7.39
C LEU A 138 -9.78 -9.00 -6.28
N THR A 139 -10.06 -8.36 -5.16
CA THR A 139 -10.74 -9.00 -4.03
C THR A 139 -12.25 -8.78 -4.12
N PRO A 140 -13.06 -9.80 -4.41
CA PRO A 140 -14.51 -9.65 -4.43
C PRO A 140 -15.08 -9.30 -3.05
N VAL A 141 -16.13 -8.47 -3.02
CA VAL A 141 -16.83 -8.13 -1.76
C VAL A 141 -17.47 -9.36 -1.13
N SER A 142 -18.01 -10.29 -1.94
CA SER A 142 -18.56 -11.57 -1.48
C SER A 142 -17.53 -12.36 -0.68
N TRP A 143 -16.30 -12.52 -1.22
CA TRP A 143 -15.21 -13.19 -0.53
C TRP A 143 -14.88 -12.54 0.82
N ARG A 144 -14.88 -11.20 0.88
CA ARG A 144 -14.63 -10.50 2.16
C ARG A 144 -15.71 -10.76 3.19
N LYS A 145 -16.99 -10.80 2.78
CA LYS A 145 -18.13 -11.10 3.67
C LYS A 145 -18.06 -12.53 4.20
N GLU A 146 -17.79 -13.51 3.34
CA GLU A 146 -17.60 -14.90 3.70
C GLU A 146 -16.43 -15.04 4.70
N ARG A 147 -15.29 -14.46 4.36
CA ARG A 147 -14.09 -14.49 5.21
C ARG A 147 -14.32 -13.83 6.58
N GLN A 148 -15.10 -12.76 6.64
CA GLN A 148 -15.49 -12.12 7.92
C GLN A 148 -16.36 -13.06 8.76
N ALA A 149 -17.33 -13.72 8.17
CA ALA A 149 -18.18 -14.68 8.85
C ALA A 149 -17.36 -15.84 9.43
N ASP A 150 -16.45 -16.42 8.64
CA ASP A 150 -15.55 -17.49 9.08
C ASP A 150 -14.66 -17.05 10.24
N LYS A 151 -14.06 -15.86 10.17
CA LYS A 151 -13.22 -15.31 11.25
C LYS A 151 -14.01 -15.03 12.53
N ASN A 152 -15.24 -14.55 12.40
CA ASN A 152 -16.12 -14.34 13.57
C ASN A 152 -16.46 -15.68 14.23
N ALA A 153 -16.80 -16.70 13.44
CA ALA A 153 -17.06 -18.05 13.95
C ALA A 153 -15.83 -18.65 14.63
N GLN A 154 -14.64 -18.47 14.02
CA GLN A 154 -13.38 -18.91 14.63
C GLN A 154 -13.09 -18.18 15.94
N ALA A 155 -13.29 -16.87 15.99
CA ALA A 155 -13.09 -16.12 17.23
C ALA A 155 -13.98 -16.60 18.38
N LEU A 156 -15.23 -17.01 18.07
CA LEU A 156 -16.13 -17.59 19.06
C LEU A 156 -15.64 -18.95 19.56
N ARG A 157 -15.15 -19.83 18.67
CA ARG A 157 -14.58 -21.14 19.07
C ARG A 157 -13.31 -20.99 19.92
N LEU A 158 -12.44 -20.04 19.57
CA LEU A 158 -11.26 -19.71 20.38
C LEU A 158 -11.68 -19.17 21.77
N ALA A 159 -12.66 -18.27 21.83
CA ALA A 159 -13.14 -17.69 23.09
C ALA A 159 -13.85 -18.72 23.99
N SER A 160 -14.53 -19.71 23.41
CA SER A 160 -15.20 -20.79 24.16
C SER A 160 -14.23 -21.92 24.58
N GLY A 161 -13.00 -21.93 24.09
CA GLY A 161 -12.04 -23.01 24.31
C GLY A 161 -12.30 -24.27 23.46
N GLU A 162 -13.20 -24.20 22.48
CA GLU A 162 -13.45 -25.28 21.51
C GLU A 162 -12.30 -25.42 20.52
N GLU A 163 -11.62 -24.33 20.22
CA GLU A 163 -10.43 -24.30 19.36
C GLU A 163 -9.24 -23.72 20.13
N GLU A 164 -8.06 -24.30 19.99
CA GLU A 164 -6.84 -23.81 20.63
C GLU A 164 -6.15 -22.77 19.75
N LEU A 165 -5.72 -21.65 20.38
CA LEU A 165 -4.94 -20.62 19.70
C LEU A 165 -3.53 -21.14 19.35
N LYS A 166 -3.29 -21.33 18.06
CA LYS A 166 -1.95 -21.66 17.56
C LYS A 166 -1.17 -20.37 17.30
N LEU A 167 -0.09 -20.19 18.05
CA LEU A 167 0.86 -19.11 17.80
C LEU A 167 1.73 -19.46 16.59
N GLY A 168 1.90 -18.49 15.69
CA GLY A 168 2.74 -18.63 14.50
C GLY A 168 3.25 -17.29 14.02
N ASP A 169 4.27 -17.30 13.17
CA ASP A 169 4.73 -16.09 12.51
C ASP A 169 3.71 -15.69 11.44
N THR A 170 3.20 -14.48 11.56
CA THR A 170 2.24 -13.89 10.61
C THR A 170 2.93 -13.13 9.48
N GLY A 171 4.25 -12.94 9.56
CA GLY A 171 5.02 -12.08 8.67
C GLY A 171 4.86 -10.57 8.95
N GLU A 172 4.10 -10.22 10.00
CA GLU A 172 3.90 -8.84 10.45
C GLU A 172 4.97 -8.44 11.48
N GLU A 173 5.38 -7.20 11.47
CA GLU A 173 6.43 -6.68 12.36
C GLU A 173 5.91 -6.10 13.68
N GLY A 174 4.61 -6.19 13.96
CA GLY A 174 3.97 -5.57 15.12
C GLY A 174 4.66 -5.91 16.45
N LEU A 175 5.06 -7.16 16.65
CA LEU A 175 5.79 -7.58 17.87
C LEU A 175 7.18 -6.91 17.98
N ARG A 176 7.92 -6.81 16.87
CA ARG A 176 9.23 -6.14 16.83
C ARG A 176 9.09 -4.63 17.10
N LEU A 177 8.08 -4.00 16.52
CA LEU A 177 7.75 -2.59 16.79
C LEU A 177 7.46 -2.35 18.27
N ILE A 178 6.66 -3.21 18.93
CA ILE A 178 6.40 -3.13 20.38
C ILE A 178 7.68 -3.32 21.17
N LYS A 179 8.50 -4.33 20.86
CA LYS A 179 9.78 -4.56 21.54
C LYS A 179 10.70 -3.35 21.41
N ALA A 180 10.80 -2.76 20.22
CA ALA A 180 11.62 -1.58 20.00
C ALA A 180 11.16 -0.38 20.82
N LEU A 181 9.84 -0.09 20.83
CA LEU A 181 9.25 0.99 21.60
C LEU A 181 9.38 0.77 23.12
N CYS A 182 9.40 -0.47 23.59
CA CYS A 182 9.71 -0.82 24.97
C CYS A 182 11.23 -0.78 25.29
N GLY A 183 12.07 -0.57 24.28
CA GLY A 183 13.53 -0.49 24.44
C GLY A 183 14.23 -1.83 24.54
N ALA A 184 13.60 -2.92 24.15
CA ALA A 184 14.21 -4.25 24.11
C ALA A 184 15.09 -4.48 22.86
N GLU A 185 14.82 -3.74 21.79
CA GLU A 185 15.64 -3.74 20.57
C GLU A 185 15.62 -2.36 19.91
N ARG A 186 16.49 -2.16 18.92
CA ARG A 186 16.40 -1.07 17.96
C ARG A 186 16.05 -1.66 16.61
N PHE A 187 15.03 -1.10 15.94
CA PHE A 187 14.49 -1.69 14.73
C PHE A 187 14.29 -0.64 13.66
N VAL A 188 14.61 -0.97 12.42
CA VAL A 188 14.40 -0.09 11.25
C VAL A 188 13.43 -0.76 10.30
N THR A 189 12.34 -0.08 9.99
CA THR A 189 11.34 -0.55 9.02
C THR A 189 10.58 0.62 8.42
N ASN A 190 9.77 0.38 7.39
CA ASN A 190 8.87 1.39 6.84
C ASN A 190 7.70 1.68 7.79
N VAL A 191 7.26 2.92 7.78
CA VAL A 191 6.17 3.41 8.64
C VAL A 191 5.42 4.55 7.97
N ASN A 192 4.12 4.61 8.22
CA ASN A 192 3.27 5.73 7.81
C ASN A 192 3.18 6.74 8.95
N ILE A 193 3.80 7.90 8.78
CA ILE A 193 3.80 9.02 9.72
C ILE A 193 3.76 10.36 8.96
N PRO A 194 3.31 11.45 9.61
CA PRO A 194 3.36 12.76 8.97
C PRO A 194 4.78 13.17 8.55
N ASN A 195 4.90 13.88 7.44
CA ASN A 195 6.15 14.36 6.86
C ASN A 195 6.77 15.55 7.62
N PHE A 196 6.47 15.72 8.91
CA PHE A 196 6.88 16.90 9.68
C PHE A 196 8.40 17.08 9.77
N ALA A 197 9.15 15.99 9.74
CA ALA A 197 10.60 16.04 9.71
C ALA A 197 11.17 16.36 8.31
N GLY A 198 10.32 16.43 7.27
CA GLY A 198 10.76 16.60 5.89
C GLY A 198 11.49 15.40 5.33
N GLN A 199 11.10 14.21 5.75
CA GLN A 199 11.70 12.96 5.28
C GLN A 199 11.59 12.77 3.77
N ILE A 200 10.53 13.35 3.14
CA ILE A 200 10.39 13.54 1.69
C ILE A 200 10.28 15.06 1.44
N PRO A 201 11.38 15.76 1.06
CA PRO A 201 11.41 17.23 1.03
C PRO A 201 10.39 17.89 0.10
N ASN A 202 10.06 17.26 -1.00
CA ASN A 202 9.15 17.77 -2.02
C ASN A 202 7.67 17.35 -1.83
N PHE A 203 7.34 16.77 -0.65
CA PHE A 203 5.95 16.52 -0.24
C PHE A 203 5.51 17.47 0.88
N PRO A 204 4.20 17.75 1.04
CA PRO A 204 3.69 18.57 2.13
C PRO A 204 4.11 18.02 3.49
N LYS A 205 4.38 18.91 4.46
CA LYS A 205 4.84 18.50 5.79
C LYS A 205 3.80 17.78 6.63
N ASP A 206 2.55 18.07 6.41
CA ASP A 206 1.39 17.49 7.09
C ASP A 206 0.86 16.22 6.43
N ALA A 207 1.28 15.94 5.18
CA ALA A 207 0.92 14.71 4.50
C ALA A 207 1.45 13.48 5.26
N VAL A 208 0.62 12.46 5.42
CA VAL A 208 1.08 11.16 5.92
C VAL A 208 1.80 10.43 4.79
N VAL A 209 3.07 10.15 5.01
CA VAL A 209 3.96 9.50 4.03
C VAL A 209 4.49 8.18 4.57
N GLU A 210 4.84 7.28 3.68
CA GLU A 210 5.49 6.02 4.03
C GLU A 210 6.97 6.08 3.69
N THR A 211 7.81 6.05 4.74
CA THR A 211 9.27 6.07 4.66
C THR A 211 9.85 5.14 5.72
N ASN A 212 11.14 4.81 5.62
CA ASN A 212 11.82 4.12 6.70
C ASN A 212 11.89 4.99 7.96
N ALA A 213 11.84 4.36 9.12
CA ALA A 213 12.08 5.00 10.41
C ALA A 213 12.84 4.06 11.35
N VAL A 214 13.54 4.66 12.30
CA VAL A 214 14.22 3.95 13.39
C VAL A 214 13.31 3.96 14.61
N PHE A 215 12.92 2.78 15.05
CA PHE A 215 12.17 2.57 16.29
C PHE A 215 13.15 2.28 17.44
N SER A 216 12.98 2.97 18.54
CA SER A 216 13.72 2.79 19.78
C SER A 216 12.82 3.13 20.97
N ARG A 217 13.30 2.99 22.21
CA ARG A 217 12.50 3.28 23.41
C ARG A 217 11.77 4.63 23.30
N ASP A 218 10.43 4.59 23.36
CA ASP A 218 9.52 5.73 23.36
C ASP A 218 9.69 6.70 22.17
N HIS A 219 10.38 6.27 21.09
CA HIS A 219 10.74 7.15 19.99
C HIS A 219 10.69 6.49 18.62
N ILE A 220 10.18 7.25 17.65
CA ILE A 220 10.20 6.92 16.21
C ILE A 220 10.92 8.05 15.49
N ALA A 221 12.10 7.76 14.95
CA ALA A 221 12.88 8.73 14.19
C ALA A 221 12.74 8.44 12.69
N PRO A 222 12.04 9.29 11.90
CA PRO A 222 12.00 9.11 10.46
C PRO A 222 13.40 9.19 9.85
N VAL A 223 13.64 8.33 8.87
CA VAL A 223 14.87 8.37 8.07
C VAL A 223 14.62 9.31 6.88
N TYR A 224 15.59 10.18 6.61
CA TYR A 224 15.54 11.01 5.41
C TYR A 224 15.59 10.13 4.16
N ALA A 225 14.53 10.20 3.35
CA ALA A 225 14.37 9.35 2.18
C ALA A 225 14.83 10.02 0.87
N GLY A 226 15.11 11.33 0.93
CA GLY A 226 15.39 12.14 -0.26
C GLY A 226 14.13 12.64 -0.98
N GLU A 227 14.34 13.36 -2.06
CA GLU A 227 13.22 13.81 -2.89
C GLU A 227 12.59 12.63 -3.63
N CYS A 228 11.25 12.58 -3.63
CA CYS A 228 10.53 11.69 -4.51
C CYS A 228 10.78 12.12 -5.96
N PRO A 229 11.13 11.20 -6.88
CA PRO A 229 11.30 11.52 -8.28
C PRO A 229 10.09 12.28 -8.83
N GLN A 230 10.34 13.34 -9.60
CA GLN A 230 9.27 14.30 -10.00
C GLN A 230 8.10 13.63 -10.73
N GLU A 231 8.38 12.64 -11.55
CA GLU A 231 7.35 11.90 -12.30
C GLU A 231 6.44 11.09 -11.37
N ILE A 232 7.02 10.52 -10.32
CA ILE A 232 6.29 9.78 -9.26
C ILE A 232 5.54 10.76 -8.36
N ALA A 233 6.14 11.89 -8.01
CA ALA A 233 5.49 12.92 -7.22
C ALA A 233 4.22 13.46 -7.91
N LYS A 234 4.23 13.64 -9.24
CA LYS A 234 3.04 14.02 -10.02
C LYS A 234 1.91 12.99 -9.94
N LEU A 235 2.23 11.71 -9.83
CA LEU A 235 1.24 10.65 -9.64
C LEU A 235 0.70 10.63 -8.20
N THR A 236 1.56 10.90 -7.22
CA THR A 236 1.24 10.76 -5.79
C THR A 236 0.49 11.96 -5.23
N MET A 237 0.84 13.19 -5.68
CA MET A 237 0.26 14.43 -5.15
C MET A 237 -1.27 14.54 -5.25
N PRO A 238 -1.94 14.11 -6.33
CA PRO A 238 -3.40 14.11 -6.39
C PRO A 238 -4.04 13.30 -5.26
N HIS A 239 -3.47 12.14 -4.91
CA HIS A 239 -3.95 11.30 -3.81
C HIS A 239 -3.74 11.96 -2.45
N ILE A 240 -2.58 12.58 -2.21
CA ILE A 240 -2.32 13.33 -0.97
C ILE A 240 -3.38 14.43 -0.79
N ARG A 241 -3.66 15.20 -1.84
CA ARG A 241 -4.67 16.26 -1.79
C ARG A 241 -6.08 15.74 -1.60
N ALA A 242 -6.43 14.64 -2.27
CA ALA A 242 -7.73 14.01 -2.08
C ALA A 242 -7.90 13.49 -0.63
N HIS A 243 -6.86 12.93 -0.01
CA HIS A 243 -6.91 12.50 1.40
C HIS A 243 -7.16 13.67 2.36
N GLU A 244 -6.50 14.82 2.16
CA GLU A 244 -6.72 16.04 2.96
C GLU A 244 -8.17 16.53 2.81
N MET A 245 -8.65 16.69 1.58
CA MET A 245 -10.02 17.12 1.29
C MET A 245 -11.07 16.15 1.87
N ILE A 246 -10.88 14.83 1.74
CA ILE A 246 -11.78 13.84 2.32
C ILE A 246 -11.82 13.94 3.84
N LEU A 247 -10.66 14.16 4.49
CA LEU A 247 -10.61 14.33 5.93
C LEU A 247 -11.38 15.58 6.38
N ASP A 248 -11.15 16.71 5.73
CA ASP A 248 -11.82 17.97 6.06
C ASP A 248 -13.31 17.88 5.79
N ALA A 249 -13.73 17.33 4.67
CA ALA A 249 -15.13 17.05 4.34
C ALA A 249 -15.79 16.14 5.41
N ALA A 250 -15.10 15.08 5.82
CA ALA A 250 -15.62 14.15 6.82
C ALA A 250 -15.86 14.81 8.19
N LEU A 251 -14.93 15.68 8.62
CA LEU A 251 -15.01 16.38 9.89
C LEU A 251 -16.10 17.46 9.90
N ASN A 252 -16.31 18.14 8.77
CA ASN A 252 -17.24 19.26 8.63
C ASN A 252 -18.60 18.83 8.05
N CYS A 253 -18.78 17.58 7.65
CA CYS A 253 -19.93 17.09 6.89
C CYS A 253 -20.19 17.95 5.65
N ASP A 254 -19.11 18.24 4.89
CA ASP A 254 -19.14 19.06 3.67
C ASP A 254 -19.22 18.15 2.43
N PHE A 255 -20.40 18.18 1.79
CA PHE A 255 -20.65 17.36 0.60
C PHE A 255 -19.88 17.87 -0.61
N GLU A 256 -19.79 19.19 -0.80
CA GLU A 256 -19.13 19.77 -1.97
C GLU A 256 -17.64 19.45 -1.97
N GLU A 257 -16.99 19.54 -0.82
CA GLU A 257 -15.59 19.19 -0.67
C GLU A 257 -15.37 17.67 -0.88
N ALA A 258 -16.24 16.81 -0.32
CA ALA A 258 -16.19 15.36 -0.55
C ALA A 258 -16.39 15.04 -2.03
N TYR A 259 -17.31 15.73 -2.70
CA TYR A 259 -17.58 15.56 -4.13
C TYR A 259 -16.40 16.00 -5.00
N CYS A 260 -15.78 17.14 -4.68
CA CYS A 260 -14.56 17.58 -5.38
C CYS A 260 -13.41 16.56 -5.23
N ALA A 261 -13.20 16.03 -4.02
CA ALA A 261 -12.21 14.98 -3.78
C ALA A 261 -12.52 13.71 -4.59
N PHE A 262 -13.77 13.26 -4.56
CA PHE A 262 -14.24 12.07 -5.29
C PHE A 262 -14.02 12.20 -6.80
N MET A 263 -14.41 13.33 -7.39
CA MET A 263 -14.25 13.60 -8.82
C MET A 263 -12.79 13.82 -9.26
N SER A 264 -11.88 14.11 -8.32
CA SER A 264 -10.45 14.27 -8.60
C SER A 264 -9.69 12.94 -8.62
N ASP A 265 -10.28 11.87 -8.09
CA ASP A 265 -9.64 10.55 -8.02
C ASP A 265 -9.30 10.03 -9.43
N PRO A 266 -8.08 9.53 -9.68
CA PRO A 266 -7.67 9.00 -10.98
C PRO A 266 -8.53 7.87 -11.53
N LEU A 267 -9.21 7.10 -10.67
CA LEU A 267 -10.14 6.05 -11.07
C LEU A 267 -11.51 6.61 -11.53
N VAL A 268 -11.88 7.79 -11.09
CA VAL A 268 -13.17 8.43 -11.37
C VAL A 268 -13.06 9.44 -12.51
N ARG A 269 -11.99 10.23 -12.47
CA ARG A 269 -11.76 11.36 -13.37
C ARG A 269 -11.83 10.96 -14.84
N GLY A 270 -12.77 11.59 -15.56
CA GLY A 270 -12.97 11.37 -17.00
C GLY A 270 -13.72 10.07 -17.36
N ARG A 271 -14.19 9.30 -16.37
CA ARG A 271 -14.94 8.06 -16.58
C ARG A 271 -16.45 8.23 -16.41
N ILE A 272 -16.85 9.17 -15.59
CA ILE A 272 -18.26 9.50 -15.35
C ILE A 272 -18.45 11.01 -15.47
N SER A 273 -19.66 11.43 -15.80
CA SER A 273 -20.04 12.85 -15.81
C SER A 273 -20.17 13.40 -14.39
N PHE A 274 -20.20 14.72 -14.27
CA PHE A 274 -20.42 15.37 -12.98
C PHE A 274 -21.74 14.93 -12.31
N GLY A 275 -22.84 14.84 -13.08
CA GLY A 275 -24.12 14.39 -12.54
C GLY A 275 -24.11 12.94 -12.06
N GLU A 276 -23.49 12.03 -12.82
CA GLU A 276 -23.34 10.63 -12.39
C GLU A 276 -22.46 10.51 -11.13
N GLY A 277 -21.40 11.31 -11.02
CA GLY A 277 -20.54 11.35 -9.84
C GLY A 277 -21.27 11.85 -8.61
N GLU A 278 -22.11 12.89 -8.75
CA GLU A 278 -22.94 13.42 -7.66
C GLU A 278 -23.94 12.36 -7.14
N GLU A 279 -24.68 11.72 -8.05
CA GLU A 279 -25.64 10.66 -7.68
C GLU A 279 -24.94 9.45 -7.04
N LEU A 280 -23.78 9.03 -7.58
CA LEU A 280 -23.02 7.93 -7.01
C LEU A 280 -22.54 8.25 -5.57
N LEU A 281 -22.03 9.47 -5.34
CA LEU A 281 -21.61 9.87 -4.00
C LEU A 281 -22.79 9.95 -3.02
N LYS A 282 -23.94 10.48 -3.46
CA LYS A 282 -25.19 10.46 -2.65
C LYS A 282 -25.62 9.03 -2.30
N ASP A 283 -25.54 8.11 -3.25
CA ASP A 283 -25.85 6.70 -3.02
C ASP A 283 -24.87 6.06 -2.02
N MET A 284 -23.57 6.38 -2.10
CA MET A 284 -22.58 5.92 -1.14
C MET A 284 -22.89 6.43 0.25
N ILE A 285 -23.21 7.72 0.43
CA ILE A 285 -23.60 8.32 1.70
C ILE A 285 -24.86 7.64 2.23
N ARG A 286 -25.88 7.48 1.42
CA ARG A 286 -27.15 6.82 1.79
C ARG A 286 -26.93 5.39 2.30
N ASN A 287 -26.14 4.62 1.56
CA ASN A 287 -25.88 3.22 1.90
C ASN A 287 -24.96 3.04 3.13
N THR A 288 -24.23 4.09 3.54
CA THR A 288 -23.36 4.09 4.72
C THR A 288 -23.87 4.99 5.85
N ALA A 289 -25.05 5.56 5.74
CA ALA A 289 -25.62 6.54 6.67
C ALA A 289 -25.62 6.10 8.14
N ALA A 290 -25.73 4.79 8.39
CA ALA A 290 -25.70 4.23 9.75
C ALA A 290 -24.32 4.40 10.44
N TYR A 291 -23.28 4.65 9.68
CA TYR A 291 -21.89 4.81 10.16
C TYR A 291 -21.39 6.25 10.09
N LEU A 292 -22.19 7.14 9.50
CA LEU A 292 -21.81 8.55 9.31
C LEU A 292 -22.39 9.44 10.44
N PRO A 293 -21.69 10.54 10.77
CA PRO A 293 -22.24 11.56 11.65
C PRO A 293 -23.58 12.13 11.17
N GLU A 294 -24.39 12.63 12.10
CA GLU A 294 -25.73 13.17 11.82
C GLU A 294 -25.74 14.26 10.74
N GLY A 295 -24.67 15.07 10.68
CA GLY A 295 -24.53 16.15 9.69
C GLY A 295 -24.56 15.69 8.23
N TRP A 296 -24.30 14.42 7.94
CA TRP A 296 -24.39 13.86 6.59
C TRP A 296 -25.83 13.52 6.16
N LYS A 297 -26.76 13.35 7.10
CA LYS A 297 -28.13 12.96 6.79
C LYS A 297 -28.91 13.98 5.95
N LYS A 298 -28.47 15.23 5.96
CA LYS A 298 -29.09 16.29 5.11
C LYS A 298 -28.89 16.09 3.62
N TYR A 299 -28.02 15.16 3.20
CA TYR A 299 -27.68 14.92 1.79
C TYR A 299 -28.29 13.61 1.22
N ILE A 300 -29.13 12.92 2.01
CA ILE A 300 -29.73 11.62 1.63
C ILE A 300 -31.25 11.69 1.60
#